data_862d7f965c0e90b6903049bd19f88c4d
#
_entry.id   862d7f965c0e90b6903049bd19f88c4d
#
_cell.length_a   1.000
_cell.length_b   1.000
_cell.length_c   1.000
_cell.angle_alpha   90.00
_cell.angle_beta   90.00
_cell.angle_gamma   90.00
#
_symmetry.space_group_name_H-M   'P 1'
#
loop_
_entity.id
_entity.type
_entity.pdbx_description
1 polymer ?
#
loop_
_entity_poly.entity_id
_entity_poly.type
_entity_poly.pdbx_seq_one_letter_code
_entity_poly.pdbx_strand_id
1 'polypeptide(L)'
;MTALSSITLSLISHTNIGKTTLARTLLRRDVGQVLDQAHVTLQNEHFVLLETSDGSRLNLWDTPGFGNSHKLLGRLQGLTNPIGWMVSQVWDRIADKPFWCSQQAIRNVRDEADVVLYLVNAAEDPSMAGYLQPELDLLTWLDKPVIMLVNQTGLIDPQQQRQLESLWRQHWVNQRVIKDVMSLDAFTRCWVQEGVLWDHVTQALPAEKHHTMEKLGKAWYATHRQIFDTSMTHLAQLLIETALDGERLPQEPTGLSKKPQIKNAIQAMDQRLAQRISAVTADLIKLHGLTGDVAHTIKSRIEDVTVPGERKPWEEETFWGALASGAAAGLASDLATGGLSHGAFTIGGAILGALAERTYAKSQETEDSNRISWVPEFLDRQTRDALLRYLAVTHCGRGRGDYTDPREFPLFWQRAAEKTLQQRKDDLHQLWKLTQSPQPTTGITDHIQTNLVSLLSRMSQEILGQFYPEAKGWLKQQPP
;
A
#
# COMPACT_ATOMS: atom_id res chain seq x y z
N MET A 1 32.29 24.38 -11.86
CA MET A 1 30.98 24.07 -11.28
C MET A 1 30.32 23.05 -12.20
N THR A 2 30.29 21.78 -11.83
CA THR A 2 29.53 20.76 -12.54
C THR A 2 28.07 21.17 -12.51
N ALA A 3 27.43 21.30 -13.68
CA ALA A 3 26.01 21.60 -13.76
C ALA A 3 25.26 20.54 -12.94
N LEU A 4 24.41 20.99 -12.01
CA LEU A 4 23.56 20.11 -11.20
C LEU A 4 22.72 19.26 -12.17
N SER A 5 22.89 17.94 -12.09
CA SER A 5 22.21 17.02 -12.98
C SER A 5 20.77 16.88 -12.51
N SER A 6 19.79 17.29 -13.30
CA SER A 6 18.38 17.21 -12.96
C SER A 6 17.58 16.45 -14.01
N ILE A 7 16.57 15.75 -13.55
CA ILE A 7 15.55 15.12 -14.38
C ILE A 7 14.21 15.70 -13.98
N THR A 8 13.42 16.07 -14.98
CA THR A 8 12.16 16.77 -14.79
C THR A 8 11.01 16.00 -15.42
N LEU A 9 10.03 15.67 -14.61
CA LEU A 9 8.78 15.02 -15.00
C LEU A 9 7.65 16.05 -15.01
N SER A 10 6.76 15.99 -15.97
CA SER A 10 5.56 16.83 -16.04
C SER A 10 4.30 15.99 -16.06
N LEU A 11 3.40 16.20 -15.09
CA LEU A 11 2.08 15.57 -15.05
C LEU A 11 1.15 16.30 -16.01
N ILE A 12 0.65 15.61 -17.00
CA ILE A 12 -0.31 16.11 -17.98
C ILE A 12 -1.52 15.20 -18.02
N SER A 13 -2.70 15.76 -18.22
CA SER A 13 -3.92 15.01 -18.52
C SER A 13 -5.02 15.95 -19.02
N HIS A 14 -6.12 15.37 -19.45
CA HIS A 14 -7.38 16.06 -19.49
C HIS A 14 -7.77 16.54 -18.08
N THR A 15 -8.77 17.45 -17.97
CA THR A 15 -9.22 17.95 -16.65
C THR A 15 -9.81 16.84 -15.79
N ASN A 16 -9.63 16.93 -14.46
CA ASN A 16 -10.22 16.03 -13.43
C ASN A 16 -9.76 14.56 -13.44
N ILE A 17 -8.66 14.23 -14.10
CA ILE A 17 -8.09 12.86 -14.10
C ILE A 17 -7.26 12.55 -12.83
N GLY A 18 -7.00 13.53 -11.97
CA GLY A 18 -6.33 13.29 -10.68
C GLY A 18 -4.84 13.60 -10.64
N LYS A 19 -4.32 14.52 -11.51
CA LYS A 19 -2.90 14.94 -11.50
C LYS A 19 -2.38 15.37 -10.13
N THR A 20 -3.03 16.36 -9.52
CA THR A 20 -2.62 16.90 -8.21
C THR A 20 -2.71 15.84 -7.12
N THR A 21 -3.67 14.91 -7.20
CA THR A 21 -3.78 13.76 -6.31
C THR A 21 -2.58 12.84 -6.46
N LEU A 22 -2.17 12.54 -7.70
CA LEU A 22 -0.98 11.73 -7.94
C LEU A 22 0.30 12.46 -7.49
N ALA A 23 0.40 13.78 -7.73
CA ALA A 23 1.53 14.58 -7.23
C ALA A 23 1.66 14.47 -5.71
N ARG A 24 0.55 14.62 -4.95
CA ARG A 24 0.53 14.46 -3.49
C ARG A 24 1.00 13.07 -3.05
N THR A 25 0.55 12.06 -3.76
CA THR A 25 0.87 10.66 -3.48
C THR A 25 2.35 10.36 -3.72
N LEU A 26 2.93 10.81 -4.83
CA LEU A 26 4.36 10.67 -5.14
C LEU A 26 5.24 11.48 -4.17
N LEU A 27 4.82 12.70 -3.81
CA LEU A 27 5.52 13.58 -2.87
C LEU A 27 5.36 13.15 -1.41
N ARG A 28 4.39 12.29 -1.09
CA ARG A 28 4.03 11.90 0.28
C ARG A 28 3.69 13.09 1.20
N ARG A 29 3.20 14.18 0.63
CA ARG A 29 2.76 15.38 1.34
C ARG A 29 1.60 16.05 0.62
N ASP A 30 0.78 16.79 1.37
CA ASP A 30 -0.33 17.54 0.81
C ASP A 30 0.19 18.80 0.09
N VAL A 31 -0.02 18.87 -1.21
CA VAL A 31 0.33 19.99 -2.08
C VAL A 31 -0.85 20.33 -2.99
N GLY A 32 -0.89 21.55 -3.51
CA GLY A 32 -1.93 22.02 -4.41
C GLY A 32 -3.33 22.04 -3.79
N GLN A 33 -4.34 22.32 -4.60
CA GLN A 33 -5.76 22.24 -4.24
C GLN A 33 -6.42 21.08 -4.99
N VAL A 34 -7.19 20.25 -4.28
CA VAL A 34 -7.98 19.17 -4.87
C VAL A 34 -9.44 19.45 -4.60
N LEU A 35 -10.18 19.76 -5.67
CA LEU A 35 -11.63 19.95 -5.66
C LEU A 35 -12.19 19.20 -6.86
N ASP A 36 -13.41 18.69 -6.75
CA ASP A 36 -14.12 18.06 -7.86
C ASP A 36 -14.70 19.13 -8.83
N GLN A 37 -13.79 19.94 -9.39
CA GLN A 37 -14.12 20.99 -10.34
C GLN A 37 -13.05 21.05 -11.43
N ALA A 38 -13.47 21.39 -12.65
CA ALA A 38 -12.53 21.57 -13.76
C ALA A 38 -11.59 22.77 -13.51
N HIS A 39 -10.33 22.62 -13.92
CA HIS A 39 -9.30 23.67 -13.87
C HIS A 39 -9.03 24.24 -12.46
N VAL A 40 -8.89 23.34 -11.45
CA VAL A 40 -8.49 23.74 -10.09
C VAL A 40 -7.04 24.22 -10.07
N THR A 41 -6.12 23.45 -10.67
CA THR A 41 -4.73 23.88 -10.87
C THR A 41 -4.65 24.89 -12.01
N LEU A 42 -4.34 26.14 -11.68
CA LEU A 42 -4.31 27.24 -12.65
C LEU A 42 -2.91 27.59 -13.14
N GLN A 43 -1.89 27.24 -12.37
CA GLN A 43 -0.48 27.51 -12.68
C GLN A 43 0.33 26.24 -12.51
N ASN A 44 1.45 26.15 -13.23
CA ASN A 44 2.40 25.07 -13.03
C ASN A 44 3.00 25.17 -11.61
N GLU A 45 2.93 24.08 -10.87
CA GLU A 45 3.53 23.96 -9.54
C GLU A 45 4.75 23.01 -9.61
N HIS A 46 5.90 23.48 -9.15
CA HIS A 46 7.16 22.74 -9.17
C HIS A 46 7.47 22.13 -7.81
N PHE A 47 7.85 20.87 -7.81
CA PHE A 47 8.21 20.11 -6.62
C PHE A 47 9.49 19.29 -6.84
N VAL A 48 10.30 19.17 -5.82
CA VAL A 48 11.42 18.22 -5.79
C VAL A 48 10.90 16.91 -5.18
N LEU A 49 10.88 15.84 -5.98
CA LEU A 49 10.55 14.48 -5.53
C LEU A 49 11.68 13.86 -4.74
N LEU A 50 12.90 14.04 -5.22
CA LEU A 50 14.11 13.46 -4.64
C LEU A 50 15.32 14.36 -4.92
N GLU A 51 16.20 14.44 -3.95
CA GLU A 51 17.50 15.10 -4.06
C GLU A 51 18.58 14.21 -3.42
N THR A 52 19.67 14.01 -4.12
CA THR A 52 20.82 13.25 -3.64
C THR A 52 21.87 14.17 -3.01
N SER A 53 22.78 13.63 -2.22
CA SER A 53 23.81 14.40 -1.50
C SER A 53 24.75 15.20 -2.41
N ASP A 54 24.89 14.83 -3.68
CA ASP A 54 25.67 15.57 -4.68
C ASP A 54 24.85 16.63 -5.43
N GLY A 55 23.57 16.84 -5.03
CA GLY A 55 22.69 17.84 -5.60
C GLY A 55 21.95 17.41 -6.87
N SER A 56 22.04 16.13 -7.29
CA SER A 56 21.19 15.63 -8.38
C SER A 56 19.73 15.59 -7.95
N ARG A 57 18.79 16.01 -8.82
CA ARG A 57 17.38 16.16 -8.47
C ARG A 57 16.45 15.45 -9.44
N LEU A 58 15.39 14.86 -8.90
CA LEU A 58 14.21 14.46 -9.64
C LEU A 58 13.09 15.44 -9.32
N ASN A 59 12.68 16.18 -10.34
CA ASN A 59 11.66 17.22 -10.24
C ASN A 59 10.34 16.74 -10.80
N LEU A 60 9.23 17.26 -10.25
CA LEU A 60 7.87 17.04 -10.71
C LEU A 60 7.15 18.36 -10.89
N TRP A 61 6.54 18.56 -12.05
CA TRP A 61 5.60 19.61 -12.30
C TRP A 61 4.16 19.09 -12.27
N ASP A 62 3.31 19.68 -11.42
CA ASP A 62 1.86 19.57 -11.54
C ASP A 62 1.36 20.71 -12.42
N THR A 63 0.81 20.36 -13.58
CA THR A 63 0.38 21.35 -14.58
C THR A 63 -1.15 21.46 -14.63
N PRO A 64 -1.69 22.59 -15.11
CA PRO A 64 -3.10 22.66 -15.45
C PRO A 64 -3.50 21.56 -16.44
N GLY A 65 -4.74 21.04 -16.30
CA GLY A 65 -5.28 20.09 -17.28
C GLY A 65 -5.49 20.75 -18.65
N PHE A 66 -5.36 19.97 -19.72
CA PHE A 66 -5.79 20.41 -21.03
C PHE A 66 -7.29 20.73 -21.02
N GLY A 67 -7.64 21.92 -21.50
CA GLY A 67 -9.01 22.32 -21.71
C GLY A 67 -9.34 22.37 -23.18
N ASN A 68 -10.52 21.92 -23.59
CA ASN A 68 -11.05 22.01 -24.95
C ASN A 68 -10.06 21.64 -26.06
N SER A 69 -9.42 20.49 -25.95
CA SER A 69 -8.32 20.02 -26.81
C SER A 69 -8.71 19.96 -28.29
N HIS A 70 -9.96 19.58 -28.61
CA HIS A 70 -10.48 19.59 -30.00
C HIS A 70 -10.47 20.97 -30.62
N LYS A 71 -10.96 21.98 -29.92
CA LYS A 71 -11.00 23.35 -30.43
C LYS A 71 -9.59 23.93 -30.55
N LEU A 72 -8.70 23.56 -29.63
CA LEU A 72 -7.30 23.94 -29.69
C LEU A 72 -6.62 23.30 -30.91
N LEU A 73 -6.76 21.98 -31.09
CA LEU A 73 -6.19 21.27 -32.22
C LEU A 73 -6.67 21.86 -33.56
N GLY A 74 -7.98 22.14 -33.71
CA GLY A 74 -8.55 22.75 -34.89
C GLY A 74 -7.94 24.12 -35.23
N ARG A 75 -7.52 24.90 -34.24
CA ARG A 75 -6.80 26.17 -34.44
C ARG A 75 -5.34 26.00 -34.83
N LEU A 76 -4.73 24.90 -34.45
CA LEU A 76 -3.31 24.62 -34.67
C LEU A 76 -3.06 23.88 -35.99
N GLN A 77 -4.06 23.18 -36.53
CA GLN A 77 -3.97 22.47 -37.79
C GLN A 77 -3.69 23.45 -38.94
N GLY A 78 -2.76 23.09 -39.79
CA GLY A 78 -2.33 23.93 -40.94
C GLY A 78 -1.28 24.98 -40.62
N LEU A 79 -0.88 25.16 -39.36
CA LEU A 79 0.24 26.03 -38.99
C LEU A 79 1.58 25.33 -39.21
N THR A 80 2.57 26.06 -39.72
CA THR A 80 3.94 25.56 -39.92
C THR A 80 4.67 25.36 -38.58
N ASN A 81 4.32 26.15 -37.58
CA ASN A 81 4.85 26.04 -36.21
C ASN A 81 3.72 26.16 -35.16
N PRO A 82 2.94 25.09 -34.94
CA PRO A 82 1.78 25.12 -34.04
C PRO A 82 2.13 25.50 -32.61
N ILE A 83 3.21 24.93 -32.11
CA ILE A 83 3.65 25.16 -30.72
C ILE A 83 4.20 26.58 -30.53
N GLY A 84 5.02 27.05 -31.46
CA GLY A 84 5.51 28.42 -31.42
C GLY A 84 4.38 29.46 -31.49
N TRP A 85 3.37 29.21 -32.32
CA TRP A 85 2.18 30.06 -32.39
C TRP A 85 1.41 30.02 -31.06
N MET A 86 1.11 28.83 -30.54
CA MET A 86 0.34 28.66 -29.28
C MET A 86 1.01 29.39 -28.10
N VAL A 87 2.33 29.30 -28.02
CA VAL A 87 3.09 29.92 -26.91
C VAL A 87 3.20 31.43 -27.05
N SER A 88 3.19 31.97 -28.31
CA SER A 88 3.24 33.41 -28.54
C SER A 88 1.90 34.13 -28.31
N GLN A 89 0.79 33.40 -28.27
CA GLN A 89 -0.52 34.01 -28.00
C GLN A 89 -0.64 34.52 -26.57
N VAL A 90 -1.40 35.61 -26.40
CA VAL A 90 -1.80 36.13 -25.10
C VAL A 90 -3.25 35.73 -24.86
N TRP A 91 -3.43 34.78 -23.94
CA TRP A 91 -4.75 34.31 -23.53
C TRP A 91 -5.17 34.98 -22.22
N ASP A 92 -6.39 35.48 -22.18
CA ASP A 92 -6.95 36.01 -20.93
C ASP A 92 -7.26 34.86 -19.96
N ARG A 93 -6.71 34.95 -18.76
CA ARG A 93 -6.87 33.92 -17.72
C ARG A 93 -8.33 33.71 -17.31
N ILE A 94 -9.16 34.74 -17.41
CA ILE A 94 -10.57 34.72 -16.98
C ILE A 94 -11.46 34.38 -18.17
N ALA A 95 -11.29 35.08 -19.32
CA ALA A 95 -12.16 34.93 -20.49
C ALA A 95 -11.89 33.66 -21.27
N ASP A 96 -10.58 33.27 -21.44
CA ASP A 96 -10.13 32.09 -22.21
C ASP A 96 -9.41 31.08 -21.35
N LYS A 97 -9.90 30.83 -20.12
CA LYS A 97 -9.28 29.93 -19.12
C LYS A 97 -8.83 28.58 -19.68
N PRO A 98 -9.61 27.82 -20.50
CA PRO A 98 -9.17 26.55 -21.05
C PRO A 98 -7.94 26.67 -21.95
N PHE A 99 -7.87 27.68 -22.81
CA PHE A 99 -6.71 27.92 -23.68
C PHE A 99 -5.50 28.39 -22.88
N TRP A 100 -5.71 29.24 -21.88
CA TRP A 100 -4.65 29.69 -21.00
C TRP A 100 -4.05 28.52 -20.21
N CYS A 101 -4.87 27.61 -19.65
CA CYS A 101 -4.41 26.38 -19.00
C CYS A 101 -3.61 25.50 -19.95
N SER A 102 -4.12 25.26 -21.15
CA SER A 102 -3.42 24.46 -22.16
C SER A 102 -2.09 25.10 -22.58
N GLN A 103 -2.03 26.42 -22.69
CA GLN A 103 -0.78 27.13 -22.99
C GLN A 103 0.26 26.97 -21.86
N GLN A 104 -0.17 27.03 -20.59
CA GLN A 104 0.74 26.83 -19.45
C GLN A 104 1.30 25.41 -19.44
N ALA A 105 0.46 24.40 -19.70
CA ALA A 105 0.89 23.00 -19.80
C ALA A 105 1.88 22.81 -20.97
N ILE A 106 1.59 23.34 -22.16
CA ILE A 106 2.47 23.23 -23.34
C ILE A 106 3.81 23.91 -23.10
N ARG A 107 3.82 25.11 -22.52
CA ARG A 107 5.07 25.81 -22.16
C ARG A 107 5.91 24.98 -21.21
N ASN A 108 5.30 24.43 -20.17
CA ASN A 108 6.02 23.59 -19.20
C ASN A 108 6.63 22.35 -19.86
N VAL A 109 5.85 21.62 -20.65
CA VAL A 109 6.36 20.43 -21.35
C VAL A 109 7.50 20.78 -22.30
N ARG A 110 7.37 21.85 -23.07
CA ARG A 110 8.40 22.27 -24.04
C ARG A 110 9.71 22.66 -23.34
N ASP A 111 9.60 23.49 -22.30
CA ASP A 111 10.74 24.17 -21.73
C ASP A 111 11.39 23.38 -20.58
N GLU A 112 10.62 22.60 -19.81
CA GLU A 112 11.07 21.98 -18.56
C GLU A 112 11.10 20.45 -18.60
N ALA A 113 10.13 19.79 -19.27
CA ALA A 113 9.97 18.34 -19.17
C ALA A 113 11.07 17.56 -19.92
N ASP A 114 11.63 16.56 -19.25
CA ASP A 114 12.38 15.48 -19.87
C ASP A 114 11.47 14.32 -20.28
N VAL A 115 10.49 14.00 -19.43
CA VAL A 115 9.48 12.95 -19.64
C VAL A 115 8.13 13.48 -19.22
N VAL A 116 7.11 13.20 -20.01
CA VAL A 116 5.71 13.50 -19.71
C VAL A 116 5.06 12.28 -19.07
N LEU A 117 4.44 12.46 -17.93
CA LEU A 117 3.57 11.48 -17.29
C LEU A 117 2.12 11.87 -17.65
N TYR A 118 1.54 11.15 -18.61
CA TYR A 118 0.20 11.46 -19.13
C TYR A 118 -0.84 10.56 -18.46
N LEU A 119 -1.74 11.16 -17.67
CA LEU A 119 -2.75 10.42 -16.91
C LEU A 119 -4.02 10.24 -17.72
N VAL A 120 -4.56 9.01 -17.67
CA VAL A 120 -5.87 8.63 -18.21
C VAL A 120 -6.72 7.95 -17.14
N ASN A 121 -8.04 7.97 -17.29
CA ASN A 121 -8.95 7.34 -16.34
C ASN A 121 -9.18 5.87 -16.70
N ALA A 122 -8.97 4.96 -15.76
CA ALA A 122 -9.20 3.53 -15.93
C ALA A 122 -10.65 3.15 -16.27
N ALA A 123 -11.62 3.98 -15.89
CA ALA A 123 -13.03 3.76 -16.19
C ALA A 123 -13.41 4.11 -17.64
N GLU A 124 -12.52 4.77 -18.39
CA GLU A 124 -12.78 5.16 -19.79
C GLU A 124 -12.32 4.08 -20.75
N ASP A 125 -13.11 3.87 -21.82
CA ASP A 125 -12.67 3.09 -22.98
C ASP A 125 -11.76 3.96 -23.84
N PRO A 126 -10.51 3.53 -24.14
CA PRO A 126 -9.58 4.29 -24.97
C PRO A 126 -10.17 4.73 -26.32
N SER A 127 -11.07 3.92 -26.93
CA SER A 127 -11.70 4.21 -28.21
C SER A 127 -12.78 5.30 -28.13
N MET A 128 -13.34 5.52 -26.93
CA MET A 128 -14.44 6.46 -26.71
C MET A 128 -13.97 7.79 -26.11
N ALA A 129 -12.75 7.86 -25.61
CA ALA A 129 -12.17 9.07 -25.01
C ALA A 129 -11.71 10.06 -26.09
N GLY A 130 -12.65 10.79 -26.67
CA GLY A 130 -12.44 11.65 -27.85
C GLY A 130 -11.38 12.75 -27.66
N TYR A 131 -11.07 13.15 -26.43
CA TYR A 131 -10.03 14.16 -26.14
C TYR A 131 -8.60 13.63 -26.32
N LEU A 132 -8.40 12.30 -26.27
CA LEU A 132 -7.06 11.70 -26.25
C LEU A 132 -6.27 11.98 -27.52
N GLN A 133 -6.85 11.73 -28.71
CA GLN A 133 -6.13 11.93 -29.96
C GLN A 133 -5.66 13.39 -30.14
N PRO A 134 -6.52 14.42 -29.92
CA PRO A 134 -6.08 15.81 -29.95
C PRO A 134 -4.95 16.13 -28.97
N GLU A 135 -4.99 15.61 -27.76
CA GLU A 135 -3.96 15.87 -26.75
C GLU A 135 -2.64 15.16 -27.08
N LEU A 136 -2.69 13.92 -27.59
CA LEU A 136 -1.51 13.20 -28.05
C LEU A 136 -0.88 13.82 -29.30
N ASP A 137 -1.68 14.41 -30.20
CA ASP A 137 -1.16 15.17 -31.36
C ASP A 137 -0.39 16.42 -30.87
N LEU A 138 -0.89 17.11 -29.83
CA LEU A 138 -0.16 18.22 -29.22
C LEU A 138 1.16 17.76 -28.60
N LEU A 139 1.16 16.63 -27.87
CA LEU A 139 2.38 16.06 -27.27
C LEU A 139 3.36 15.57 -28.35
N THR A 140 2.86 15.06 -29.46
CA THR A 140 3.68 14.65 -30.64
C THR A 140 4.42 15.83 -31.22
N TRP A 141 3.79 16.99 -31.35
CA TRP A 141 4.46 18.21 -31.83
C TRP A 141 5.52 18.74 -30.86
N LEU A 142 5.40 18.42 -29.55
CA LEU A 142 6.42 18.76 -28.56
C LEU A 142 7.61 17.80 -28.57
N ASP A 143 7.48 16.65 -29.23
CA ASP A 143 8.50 15.60 -29.38
C ASP A 143 9.14 15.17 -28.03
N LYS A 144 8.32 15.07 -26.99
CA LYS A 144 8.75 14.62 -25.67
C LYS A 144 8.28 13.18 -25.44
N PRO A 145 9.11 12.33 -24.79
CA PRO A 145 8.68 10.98 -24.43
C PRO A 145 7.55 11.01 -23.43
N VAL A 146 6.53 10.17 -23.66
CA VAL A 146 5.32 10.07 -22.84
C VAL A 146 5.25 8.69 -22.21
N ILE A 147 5.05 8.62 -20.90
CA ILE A 147 4.61 7.42 -20.19
C ILE A 147 3.14 7.64 -19.83
N MET A 148 2.28 6.77 -20.32
CA MET A 148 0.84 6.83 -20.04
C MET A 148 0.56 6.12 -18.70
N LEU A 149 -0.07 6.84 -17.77
CA LEU A 149 -0.44 6.32 -16.45
C LEU A 149 -1.95 6.12 -16.38
N VAL A 150 -2.37 4.85 -16.25
CA VAL A 150 -3.78 4.50 -16.05
C VAL A 150 -4.09 4.68 -14.58
N ASN A 151 -4.85 5.74 -14.25
CA ASN A 151 -5.18 6.18 -12.91
C ASN A 151 -6.64 5.82 -12.56
N GLN A 152 -7.00 5.88 -11.28
CA GLN A 152 -8.34 5.57 -10.77
C GLN A 152 -8.76 4.10 -11.03
N THR A 153 -7.81 3.19 -10.95
CA THR A 153 -8.05 1.75 -11.11
C THR A 153 -8.72 1.12 -9.88
N GLY A 154 -8.55 1.74 -8.71
CA GLY A 154 -8.87 1.13 -7.44
C GLY A 154 -7.96 -0.08 -7.13
N LEU A 155 -8.34 -0.85 -6.11
CA LEU A 155 -7.65 -2.10 -5.76
C LEU A 155 -8.17 -3.24 -6.63
N ILE A 156 -7.57 -3.43 -7.79
CA ILE A 156 -7.84 -4.54 -8.72
C ILE A 156 -6.78 -5.63 -8.60
N ASP A 157 -7.15 -6.86 -8.94
CA ASP A 157 -6.19 -7.96 -8.93
C ASP A 157 -5.15 -7.83 -10.06
N PRO A 158 -3.97 -8.47 -9.93
CA PRO A 158 -2.90 -8.33 -10.90
C PRO A 158 -3.25 -8.79 -12.33
N GLN A 159 -4.23 -9.67 -12.51
CA GLN A 159 -4.68 -10.12 -13.83
C GLN A 159 -5.52 -9.03 -14.50
N GLN A 160 -6.46 -8.45 -13.77
CA GLN A 160 -7.27 -7.33 -14.24
C GLN A 160 -6.40 -6.13 -14.59
N GLN A 161 -5.40 -5.81 -13.74
CA GLN A 161 -4.43 -4.74 -14.02
C GLN A 161 -3.73 -4.95 -15.35
N ARG A 162 -3.16 -6.14 -15.61
CA ARG A 162 -2.49 -6.46 -16.87
C ARG A 162 -3.42 -6.39 -18.08
N GLN A 163 -4.66 -6.83 -17.94
CA GLN A 163 -5.67 -6.73 -18.99
C GLN A 163 -5.95 -5.28 -19.35
N LEU A 164 -6.12 -4.42 -18.34
CA LEU A 164 -6.35 -2.99 -18.51
C LEU A 164 -5.15 -2.31 -19.20
N GLU A 165 -3.94 -2.54 -18.74
CA GLU A 165 -2.72 -2.02 -19.36
C GLU A 165 -2.54 -2.49 -20.80
N SER A 166 -2.86 -3.77 -21.08
CA SER A 166 -2.81 -4.33 -22.42
C SER A 166 -3.80 -3.66 -23.37
N LEU A 167 -5.04 -3.40 -22.89
CA LEU A 167 -6.06 -2.68 -23.66
C LEU A 167 -5.57 -1.28 -24.08
N TRP A 168 -5.06 -0.51 -23.12
CA TRP A 168 -4.52 0.82 -23.38
C TRP A 168 -3.28 0.76 -24.30
N ARG A 169 -2.35 -0.15 -24.07
CA ARG A 169 -1.14 -0.31 -24.88
C ARG A 169 -1.45 -0.68 -26.33
N GLN A 170 -2.40 -1.59 -26.56
CA GLN A 170 -2.81 -2.00 -27.93
C GLN A 170 -3.45 -0.86 -28.70
N HIS A 171 -4.26 -0.03 -28.04
CA HIS A 171 -4.91 1.11 -28.68
C HIS A 171 -3.91 2.15 -29.19
N TRP A 172 -2.80 2.35 -28.47
CA TRP A 172 -1.81 3.40 -28.75
C TRP A 172 -0.49 2.88 -29.33
N VAL A 173 -0.43 1.64 -29.78
CA VAL A 173 0.80 1.01 -30.29
C VAL A 173 1.48 1.81 -31.43
N ASN A 174 0.71 2.56 -32.20
CA ASN A 174 1.22 3.37 -33.32
C ASN A 174 1.62 4.81 -32.92
N GLN A 175 1.43 5.21 -31.68
CA GLN A 175 1.78 6.55 -31.20
C GLN A 175 3.24 6.60 -30.75
N ARG A 176 4.11 7.10 -31.62
CA ARG A 176 5.57 7.12 -31.44
C ARG A 176 6.03 7.77 -30.13
N VAL A 177 5.32 8.79 -29.65
CA VAL A 177 5.69 9.52 -28.44
C VAL A 177 5.42 8.72 -27.17
N ILE A 178 4.45 7.79 -27.18
CA ILE A 178 4.14 6.92 -26.05
C ILE A 178 5.23 5.84 -25.96
N LYS A 179 6.02 5.89 -24.89
CA LYS A 179 7.10 4.93 -24.65
C LYS A 179 6.61 3.71 -23.88
N ASP A 180 5.69 3.89 -22.94
CA ASP A 180 5.03 2.80 -22.24
C ASP A 180 3.68 3.20 -21.64
N VAL A 181 2.94 2.18 -21.19
CA VAL A 181 1.64 2.29 -20.51
C VAL A 181 1.70 1.45 -19.25
N MET A 182 1.42 2.05 -18.09
CA MET A 182 1.35 1.34 -16.82
C MET A 182 0.21 1.85 -15.94
N SER A 183 -0.30 1.01 -15.07
CA SER A 183 -1.25 1.41 -14.03
C SER A 183 -0.51 2.03 -12.86
N LEU A 184 -0.93 3.23 -12.46
CA LEU A 184 -0.45 3.88 -11.25
C LEU A 184 -1.57 4.72 -10.65
N ASP A 185 -2.25 4.17 -9.66
CA ASP A 185 -3.39 4.81 -9.02
C ASP A 185 -2.94 5.76 -7.91
N ALA A 186 -3.45 6.97 -7.94
CA ALA A 186 -3.17 7.99 -6.93
C ALA A 186 -3.70 7.63 -5.52
N PHE A 187 -4.71 6.75 -5.43
CA PHE A 187 -5.33 6.32 -4.15
C PHE A 187 -4.73 5.02 -3.61
N THR A 188 -4.21 4.16 -4.48
CA THR A 188 -3.85 2.78 -4.14
C THR A 188 -2.46 2.37 -4.63
N ARG A 189 -1.52 3.29 -4.64
CA ARG A 189 -0.17 3.05 -5.12
C ARG A 189 0.68 2.25 -4.12
N CYS A 190 1.64 1.46 -4.62
CA CYS A 190 2.67 0.82 -3.82
C CYS A 190 4.08 1.29 -4.24
N TRP A 191 5.01 1.36 -3.27
CA TRP A 191 6.39 1.79 -3.57
C TRP A 191 7.07 0.94 -4.64
N VAL A 192 6.79 -0.35 -4.72
CA VAL A 192 7.35 -1.21 -5.78
C VAL A 192 6.86 -0.83 -7.18
N GLN A 193 5.63 -0.32 -7.31
CA GLN A 193 5.12 0.24 -8.57
C GLN A 193 5.84 1.55 -8.94
N GLU A 194 6.16 2.38 -7.96
CA GLU A 194 6.97 3.58 -8.20
C GLU A 194 8.36 3.20 -8.71
N GLY A 195 8.97 2.12 -8.18
CA GLY A 195 10.23 1.59 -8.71
C GLY A 195 10.12 1.23 -10.20
N VAL A 196 9.05 0.55 -10.60
CA VAL A 196 8.77 0.26 -12.02
C VAL A 196 8.61 1.55 -12.83
N LEU A 197 7.93 2.57 -12.29
CA LEU A 197 7.85 3.88 -12.96
C LEU A 197 9.25 4.47 -13.22
N TRP A 198 10.17 4.36 -12.27
CA TRP A 198 11.54 4.85 -12.45
C TRP A 198 12.31 4.08 -13.52
N ASP A 199 12.06 2.78 -13.68
CA ASP A 199 12.62 1.99 -14.78
C ASP A 199 12.09 2.47 -16.14
N HIS A 200 10.77 2.71 -16.26
CA HIS A 200 10.17 3.25 -17.49
C HIS A 200 10.69 4.67 -17.80
N VAL A 201 10.82 5.52 -16.77
CA VAL A 201 11.42 6.86 -16.94
C VAL A 201 12.85 6.76 -17.45
N THR A 202 13.66 5.86 -16.88
CA THR A 202 15.04 5.64 -17.34
C THR A 202 15.09 5.24 -18.80
N GLN A 203 14.23 4.32 -19.23
CA GLN A 203 14.17 3.85 -20.62
C GLN A 203 13.67 4.93 -21.59
N ALA A 204 12.82 5.84 -21.13
CA ALA A 204 12.29 6.94 -21.94
C ALA A 204 13.27 8.11 -22.11
N LEU A 205 14.21 8.26 -21.19
CA LEU A 205 15.23 9.33 -21.21
C LEU A 205 16.31 9.09 -22.28
N PRO A 206 16.96 10.15 -22.77
CA PRO A 206 18.14 10.02 -23.60
C PRO A 206 19.32 9.43 -22.77
N ALA A 207 20.22 8.70 -23.45
CA ALA A 207 21.27 7.91 -22.82
C ALA A 207 22.17 8.69 -21.85
N GLU A 208 22.42 9.96 -22.11
CA GLU A 208 23.23 10.84 -21.25
C GLU A 208 22.59 11.10 -19.88
N LYS A 209 21.28 10.92 -19.73
CA LYS A 209 20.55 11.08 -18.48
C LYS A 209 20.34 9.77 -17.70
N HIS A 210 20.61 8.61 -18.30
CA HIS A 210 20.40 7.32 -17.67
C HIS A 210 21.16 7.19 -16.34
N HIS A 211 22.45 7.53 -16.32
CA HIS A 211 23.26 7.46 -15.11
C HIS A 211 22.70 8.31 -13.96
N THR A 212 22.19 9.51 -14.27
CA THR A 212 21.56 10.39 -13.27
C THR A 212 20.28 9.74 -12.72
N MET A 213 19.42 9.16 -13.59
CA MET A 213 18.18 8.53 -13.16
C MET A 213 18.44 7.26 -12.34
N GLU A 214 19.40 6.44 -12.73
CA GLU A 214 19.81 5.26 -11.95
C GLU A 214 20.29 5.63 -10.54
N LYS A 215 21.05 6.72 -10.42
CA LYS A 215 21.52 7.23 -9.14
C LYS A 215 20.36 7.70 -8.26
N LEU A 216 19.44 8.47 -8.83
CA LEU A 216 18.23 8.92 -8.17
C LEU A 216 17.37 7.73 -7.75
N GLY A 217 17.19 6.74 -8.62
CA GLY A 217 16.47 5.49 -8.34
C GLY A 217 17.09 4.70 -7.17
N LYS A 218 18.42 4.61 -7.10
CA LYS A 218 19.12 3.96 -5.97
C LYS A 218 18.90 4.69 -4.65
N ALA A 219 18.95 6.01 -4.64
CA ALA A 219 18.70 6.82 -3.44
C ALA A 219 17.24 6.69 -2.98
N TRP A 220 16.31 6.71 -3.92
CA TRP A 220 14.89 6.46 -3.67
C TRP A 220 14.66 5.06 -3.08
N TYR A 221 15.29 4.04 -3.68
CA TYR A 221 15.21 2.66 -3.21
C TYR A 221 15.75 2.51 -1.79
N ALA A 222 16.91 3.09 -1.48
CA ALA A 222 17.49 3.01 -0.14
C ALA A 222 16.52 3.52 0.94
N THR A 223 15.86 4.65 0.69
CA THR A 223 14.85 5.22 1.59
C THR A 223 13.66 4.26 1.76
N HIS A 224 13.11 3.72 0.67
CA HIS A 224 11.95 2.85 0.72
C HIS A 224 12.28 1.48 1.31
N ARG A 225 13.48 0.98 1.06
CA ARG A 225 13.99 -0.24 1.67
C ARG A 225 14.11 -0.10 3.19
N GLN A 226 14.62 1.04 3.66
CA GLN A 226 14.68 1.31 5.11
C GLN A 226 13.27 1.34 5.73
N ILE A 227 12.29 1.98 5.07
CA ILE A 227 10.89 1.98 5.52
C ILE A 227 10.35 0.55 5.57
N PHE A 228 10.61 -0.27 4.55
CA PHE A 228 10.21 -1.67 4.49
C PHE A 228 10.81 -2.46 5.66
N ASP A 229 12.12 -2.41 5.84
CA ASP A 229 12.85 -3.17 6.87
C ASP A 229 12.41 -2.77 8.29
N THR A 230 12.21 -1.46 8.51
CA THR A 230 11.67 -0.94 9.78
C THR A 230 10.23 -1.43 10.00
N SER A 231 9.38 -1.47 8.96
CA SER A 231 8.03 -2.01 9.05
C SER A 231 8.03 -3.48 9.47
N MET A 232 8.90 -4.29 8.87
CA MET A 232 9.04 -5.71 9.24
C MET A 232 9.52 -5.88 10.67
N THR A 233 10.40 -5.00 11.15
CA THR A 233 10.86 -5.01 12.54
C THR A 233 9.74 -4.70 13.53
N HIS A 234 8.90 -3.68 13.27
CA HIS A 234 7.75 -3.35 14.10
C HIS A 234 6.72 -4.49 14.15
N LEU A 235 6.45 -5.12 12.99
CA LEU A 235 5.52 -6.25 12.92
C LEU A 235 6.07 -7.50 13.63
N ALA A 236 7.36 -7.79 13.49
CA ALA A 236 8.02 -8.88 14.22
C ALA A 236 7.95 -8.67 15.72
N GLN A 237 8.21 -7.44 16.18
CA GLN A 237 8.12 -7.08 17.58
C GLN A 237 6.70 -7.32 18.14
N LEU A 238 5.66 -6.87 17.41
CA LEU A 238 4.26 -7.14 17.78
C LEU A 238 4.01 -8.65 17.97
N LEU A 239 4.46 -9.47 17.02
CA LEU A 239 4.23 -10.91 17.04
C LEU A 239 5.00 -11.60 18.18
N ILE A 240 6.23 -11.18 18.45
CA ILE A 240 7.04 -11.70 19.57
C ILE A 240 6.42 -11.36 20.91
N GLU A 241 6.05 -10.08 21.10
CA GLU A 241 5.39 -9.65 22.33
C GLU A 241 4.05 -10.35 22.53
N THR A 242 3.33 -10.66 21.44
CA THR A 242 2.12 -11.46 21.50
C THR A 242 2.42 -12.91 21.87
N ALA A 243 3.43 -13.52 21.26
CA ALA A 243 3.79 -14.92 21.51
C ALA A 243 4.32 -15.15 22.94
N LEU A 244 5.00 -14.15 23.52
CA LEU A 244 5.51 -14.19 24.88
C LEU A 244 4.46 -13.79 25.93
N ASP A 245 3.33 -13.22 25.51
CA ASP A 245 2.27 -12.79 26.41
C ASP A 245 1.56 -13.99 27.05
N GLY A 246 1.14 -13.81 28.27
CA GLY A 246 0.37 -14.81 29.01
C GLY A 246 0.09 -14.40 30.45
N GLU A 247 -0.87 -15.07 31.05
CA GLU A 247 -1.33 -14.83 32.40
C GLU A 247 -1.13 -16.07 33.29
N ARG A 248 -0.64 -15.88 34.50
CA ARG A 248 -0.59 -16.92 35.50
C ARG A 248 -1.90 -16.93 36.29
N LEU A 249 -2.56 -18.08 36.34
CA LEU A 249 -3.72 -18.25 37.18
C LEU A 249 -3.29 -18.44 38.63
N PRO A 250 -4.01 -17.82 39.58
CA PRO A 250 -3.77 -18.06 41.00
C PRO A 250 -3.89 -19.55 41.35
N GLN A 251 -3.06 -20.02 42.26
CA GLN A 251 -3.23 -21.36 42.89
C GLN A 251 -4.36 -21.24 43.91
N GLU A 252 -5.53 -21.78 43.58
CA GLU A 252 -6.67 -21.77 44.46
C GLU A 252 -6.81 -23.07 45.26
N PRO A 253 -7.45 -23.00 46.48
CA PRO A 253 -7.84 -24.17 47.19
C PRO A 253 -8.74 -25.08 46.38
N THR A 254 -8.57 -26.38 46.48
CA THR A 254 -9.35 -27.42 45.80
C THR A 254 -10.85 -27.20 46.00
N GLY A 255 -11.59 -27.02 44.88
CA GLY A 255 -13.06 -27.00 44.89
C GLY A 255 -13.74 -25.78 44.28
N LEU A 256 -13.03 -24.67 43.99
CA LEU A 256 -13.61 -23.48 43.33
C LEU A 256 -13.46 -23.54 41.82
N SER A 257 -14.46 -22.99 41.11
CA SER A 257 -14.43 -22.90 39.63
C SER A 257 -13.36 -21.91 39.14
N LYS A 258 -12.42 -22.34 38.31
CA LYS A 258 -11.40 -21.46 37.68
C LYS A 258 -11.95 -20.60 36.52
N LYS A 259 -13.23 -20.78 36.15
CA LYS A 259 -13.85 -20.10 35.00
C LYS A 259 -13.75 -18.56 35.02
N PRO A 260 -14.06 -17.85 36.10
CA PRO A 260 -13.95 -16.38 36.13
C PRO A 260 -12.52 -15.89 35.94
N GLN A 261 -11.55 -16.60 36.50
CA GLN A 261 -10.13 -16.26 36.44
C GLN A 261 -9.58 -16.43 35.03
N ILE A 262 -9.95 -17.52 34.33
CA ILE A 262 -9.61 -17.74 32.91
C ILE A 262 -10.20 -16.62 32.06
N LYS A 263 -11.48 -16.25 32.29
CA LYS A 263 -12.13 -15.16 31.55
C LYS A 263 -11.40 -13.83 31.72
N ASN A 264 -11.05 -13.47 32.95
CA ASN A 264 -10.32 -12.24 33.26
C ASN A 264 -8.91 -12.24 32.63
N ALA A 265 -8.21 -13.38 32.71
CA ALA A 265 -6.89 -13.53 32.08
C ALA A 265 -6.93 -13.34 30.56
N ILE A 266 -7.89 -13.94 29.86
CA ILE A 266 -8.09 -13.79 28.42
C ILE A 266 -8.43 -12.34 28.08
N GLN A 267 -9.33 -11.71 28.85
CA GLN A 267 -9.69 -10.31 28.66
C GLN A 267 -8.49 -9.37 28.82
N ALA A 268 -7.62 -9.61 29.81
CA ALA A 268 -6.40 -8.83 29.99
C ALA A 268 -5.42 -9.01 28.82
N MET A 269 -5.25 -10.24 28.31
CA MET A 269 -4.42 -10.53 27.13
C MET A 269 -4.98 -9.87 25.88
N ASP A 270 -6.29 -9.92 25.65
CA ASP A 270 -6.96 -9.26 24.52
C ASP A 270 -6.75 -7.74 24.55
N GLN A 271 -6.89 -7.12 25.72
CA GLN A 271 -6.67 -5.67 25.88
C GLN A 271 -5.22 -5.27 25.55
N ARG A 272 -4.23 -6.05 26.02
CA ARG A 272 -2.82 -5.80 25.69
C ARG A 272 -2.54 -5.98 24.20
N LEU A 273 -3.11 -7.01 23.60
CA LEU A 273 -2.99 -7.24 22.14
C LEU A 273 -3.57 -6.07 21.34
N ALA A 274 -4.78 -5.60 21.68
CA ALA A 274 -5.41 -4.45 21.04
C ALA A 274 -4.55 -3.17 21.15
N GLN A 275 -3.98 -2.92 22.33
CA GLN A 275 -3.07 -1.80 22.55
C GLN A 275 -1.80 -1.90 21.67
N ARG A 276 -1.15 -3.08 21.61
CA ARG A 276 0.02 -3.33 20.77
C ARG A 276 -0.30 -3.14 19.27
N ILE A 277 -1.43 -3.67 18.82
CA ILE A 277 -1.90 -3.52 17.43
C ILE A 277 -2.10 -2.03 17.09
N SER A 278 -2.77 -1.28 17.96
CA SER A 278 -3.00 0.16 17.76
C SER A 278 -1.68 0.93 17.71
N ALA A 279 -0.73 0.64 18.61
CA ALA A 279 0.59 1.27 18.63
C ALA A 279 1.39 1.00 17.36
N VAL A 280 1.52 -0.28 16.97
CA VAL A 280 2.25 -0.64 15.74
C VAL A 280 1.58 -0.06 14.49
N THR A 281 0.26 -0.02 14.45
CA THR A 281 -0.47 0.61 13.34
C THR A 281 -0.13 2.10 13.24
N ALA A 282 -0.11 2.82 14.37
CA ALA A 282 0.26 4.23 14.38
C ALA A 282 1.72 4.45 13.93
N ASP A 283 2.64 3.58 14.35
CA ASP A 283 4.04 3.63 13.92
C ASP A 283 4.19 3.39 12.41
N LEU A 284 3.49 2.39 11.85
CA LEU A 284 3.49 2.14 10.41
C LEU A 284 2.93 3.32 9.62
N ILE A 285 1.80 3.89 10.06
CA ILE A 285 1.18 5.09 9.45
C ILE A 285 2.21 6.24 9.41
N LYS A 286 2.85 6.52 10.54
CA LYS A 286 3.87 7.56 10.65
C LYS A 286 5.09 7.28 9.77
N LEU A 287 5.59 6.04 9.78
CA LEU A 287 6.75 5.60 9.00
C LEU A 287 6.51 5.74 7.49
N HIS A 288 5.29 5.45 7.03
CA HIS A 288 4.91 5.61 5.63
C HIS A 288 4.49 7.04 5.26
N GLY A 289 4.62 8.00 6.19
CA GLY A 289 4.33 9.42 5.96
C GLY A 289 2.84 9.71 5.72
N LEU A 290 1.94 8.85 6.22
CA LEU A 290 0.51 9.02 6.09
C LEU A 290 0.00 9.91 7.24
N THR A 291 -0.67 11.01 6.92
CA THR A 291 -1.13 12.01 7.90
C THR A 291 -2.56 12.47 7.57
N GLY A 292 -3.24 13.11 8.52
CA GLY A 292 -4.58 13.67 8.32
C GLY A 292 -5.66 12.60 8.16
N ASP A 293 -6.61 12.86 7.25
CA ASP A 293 -7.78 12.00 7.03
C ASP A 293 -7.40 10.58 6.60
N VAL A 294 -6.33 10.44 5.84
CA VAL A 294 -5.78 9.15 5.38
C VAL A 294 -5.32 8.29 6.57
N ALA A 295 -4.62 8.90 7.54
CA ALA A 295 -4.18 8.19 8.74
C ALA A 295 -5.39 7.72 9.57
N HIS A 296 -6.43 8.54 9.70
CA HIS A 296 -7.66 8.19 10.40
C HIS A 296 -8.38 7.03 9.72
N THR A 297 -8.52 7.08 8.38
CA THR A 297 -9.17 6.02 7.59
C THR A 297 -8.45 4.69 7.72
N ILE A 298 -7.12 4.67 7.62
CA ILE A 298 -6.34 3.43 7.79
C ILE A 298 -6.48 2.90 9.22
N LYS A 299 -6.39 3.78 10.23
CA LYS A 299 -6.50 3.38 11.62
C LYS A 299 -7.87 2.75 11.91
N SER A 300 -8.97 3.39 11.51
CA SER A 300 -10.32 2.85 11.69
C SER A 300 -10.48 1.51 10.98
N ARG A 301 -9.97 1.36 9.74
CA ARG A 301 -10.02 0.13 8.97
C ARG A 301 -9.30 -1.03 9.68
N ILE A 302 -8.10 -0.78 10.17
CA ILE A 302 -7.31 -1.81 10.87
C ILE A 302 -7.95 -2.14 12.23
N GLU A 303 -8.48 -1.16 12.94
CA GLU A 303 -9.18 -1.35 14.20
C GLU A 303 -10.49 -2.11 14.00
N ASP A 304 -11.28 -1.79 12.98
CA ASP A 304 -12.53 -2.50 12.66
C ASP A 304 -12.32 -3.99 12.33
N VAL A 305 -11.18 -4.33 11.70
CA VAL A 305 -10.83 -5.71 11.34
C VAL A 305 -10.17 -6.48 12.49
N THR A 306 -9.39 -5.80 13.33
CA THR A 306 -8.51 -6.45 14.30
C THR A 306 -8.93 -6.28 15.76
N VAL A 307 -9.69 -5.22 16.07
CA VAL A 307 -10.28 -5.03 17.39
C VAL A 307 -11.73 -5.53 17.34
N PRO A 308 -12.14 -6.49 18.14
CA PRO A 308 -13.55 -6.89 18.19
C PRO A 308 -14.40 -5.67 18.52
N GLY A 309 -15.25 -5.22 17.58
CA GLY A 309 -16.31 -4.27 17.86
C GLY A 309 -17.12 -4.74 19.07
N GLU A 310 -17.89 -3.85 19.71
CA GLU A 310 -18.69 -4.13 20.90
C GLU A 310 -19.23 -5.56 20.88
N ARG A 311 -18.56 -6.43 21.63
CA ARG A 311 -19.00 -7.82 21.78
C ARG A 311 -20.40 -7.76 22.35
N LYS A 312 -21.41 -8.23 21.62
CA LYS A 312 -22.66 -8.57 22.25
C LYS A 312 -22.33 -9.45 23.46
N PRO A 313 -22.88 -9.16 24.66
CA PRO A 313 -22.62 -9.97 25.83
C PRO A 313 -22.84 -11.43 25.44
N TRP A 314 -21.79 -12.24 25.53
CA TRP A 314 -21.92 -13.68 25.32
C TRP A 314 -22.91 -14.19 26.34
N GLU A 315 -23.92 -14.86 25.89
CA GLU A 315 -24.72 -15.66 26.81
C GLU A 315 -23.75 -16.65 27.45
N GLU A 316 -23.65 -16.64 28.77
CA GLU A 316 -22.65 -17.36 29.56
C GLU A 316 -22.64 -18.88 29.26
N GLU A 317 -23.79 -19.43 28.91
CA GLU A 317 -23.97 -20.82 28.47
C GLU A 317 -23.25 -21.16 27.16
N THR A 318 -23.21 -20.22 26.17
CA THR A 318 -22.55 -20.42 24.85
C THR A 318 -21.02 -20.40 24.99
N PHE A 319 -20.51 -19.56 25.89
CA PHE A 319 -19.08 -19.48 26.20
C PHE A 319 -18.58 -20.80 26.82
N TRP A 320 -19.29 -21.31 27.81
CA TRP A 320 -18.89 -22.55 28.49
C TRP A 320 -19.17 -23.80 27.68
N GLY A 321 -20.15 -23.77 26.78
CA GLY A 321 -20.41 -24.82 25.82
C GLY A 321 -19.31 -24.93 24.77
N ALA A 322 -18.79 -23.81 24.27
CA ALA A 322 -17.64 -23.78 23.36
C ALA A 322 -16.34 -24.26 24.05
N LEU A 323 -16.17 -23.91 25.33
CA LEU A 323 -15.07 -24.39 26.16
C LEU A 323 -15.10 -25.89 26.42
N ALA A 324 -16.29 -26.46 26.59
CA ALA A 324 -16.51 -27.87 26.86
C ALA A 324 -16.47 -28.76 25.60
N SER A 325 -16.85 -28.21 24.43
CA SER A 325 -16.91 -28.94 23.15
C SER A 325 -15.63 -28.92 22.32
N GLY A 326 -14.59 -28.18 22.76
CA GLY A 326 -13.32 -28.07 22.06
C GLY A 326 -13.42 -27.26 20.76
N ALA A 327 -12.27 -26.91 20.18
CA ALA A 327 -12.11 -26.01 19.01
C ALA A 327 -12.82 -26.45 17.71
N ALA A 328 -13.43 -27.63 17.67
CA ALA A 328 -14.04 -28.20 16.47
C ALA A 328 -15.23 -27.38 15.95
N ALA A 329 -15.99 -26.73 16.82
CA ALA A 329 -17.18 -25.97 16.41
C ALA A 329 -16.84 -24.63 15.75
N GLY A 330 -15.78 -23.94 16.19
CA GLY A 330 -15.33 -22.67 15.61
C GLY A 330 -14.69 -22.84 14.22
N LEU A 331 -13.88 -23.86 14.03
CA LEU A 331 -13.25 -24.20 12.76
C LEU A 331 -14.26 -24.71 11.73
N ALA A 332 -15.26 -25.49 12.13
CA ALA A 332 -16.31 -26.00 11.24
C ALA A 332 -17.21 -24.86 10.73
N SER A 333 -17.51 -23.86 11.55
CA SER A 333 -18.31 -22.68 11.17
C SER A 333 -17.56 -21.81 10.14
N ASP A 334 -16.27 -21.57 10.32
CA ASP A 334 -15.45 -20.77 9.37
C ASP A 334 -15.25 -21.48 8.02
N LEU A 335 -15.08 -22.81 8.04
CA LEU A 335 -15.00 -23.60 6.80
C LEU A 335 -16.35 -23.66 6.06
N ALA A 336 -17.47 -23.74 6.78
CA ALA A 336 -18.81 -23.79 6.16
C ALA A 336 -19.25 -22.44 5.57
N THR A 337 -18.76 -21.33 6.08
CA THR A 337 -19.10 -19.96 5.62
C THR A 337 -18.06 -19.39 4.65
N GLY A 338 -17.09 -20.19 4.20
CA GLY A 338 -16.07 -19.75 3.24
C GLY A 338 -15.09 -18.69 3.81
N GLY A 339 -14.91 -18.64 5.14
CA GLY A 339 -14.02 -17.68 5.79
C GLY A 339 -14.58 -16.25 5.86
N LEU A 340 -15.85 -16.05 5.55
CA LEU A 340 -16.50 -14.73 5.45
C LEU A 340 -17.18 -14.28 6.75
N SER A 341 -17.23 -15.12 7.78
CA SER A 341 -17.80 -14.70 9.05
C SER A 341 -16.78 -13.87 9.83
N HIS A 342 -17.10 -12.62 9.95
CA HIS A 342 -16.51 -11.60 10.80
C HIS A 342 -15.55 -12.15 11.88
N GLY A 343 -14.24 -11.95 11.71
CA GLY A 343 -13.16 -12.49 12.54
C GLY A 343 -13.29 -12.35 14.07
N ALA A 344 -14.26 -11.57 14.55
CA ALA A 344 -14.58 -11.40 15.97
C ALA A 344 -15.14 -12.66 16.64
N PHE A 345 -15.92 -13.47 15.92
CA PHE A 345 -16.49 -14.71 16.50
C PHE A 345 -15.48 -15.84 16.59
N THR A 346 -14.62 -15.96 15.58
CA THR A 346 -13.64 -17.04 15.50
C THR A 346 -12.47 -16.83 16.46
N ILE A 347 -12.05 -15.58 16.68
CA ILE A 347 -10.96 -15.25 17.63
C ILE A 347 -11.34 -15.67 19.06
N GLY A 348 -12.54 -15.30 19.52
CA GLY A 348 -13.00 -15.68 20.86
C GLY A 348 -13.18 -17.20 21.04
N GLY A 349 -13.88 -17.86 20.11
CA GLY A 349 -14.22 -19.28 20.20
C GLY A 349 -13.02 -20.22 20.06
N ALA A 350 -12.15 -19.97 19.06
CA ALA A 350 -10.98 -20.82 18.82
C ALA A 350 -9.89 -20.64 19.89
N ILE A 351 -9.70 -19.42 20.41
CA ILE A 351 -8.77 -19.17 21.52
C ILE A 351 -9.26 -19.90 22.78
N LEU A 352 -10.55 -19.78 23.10
CA LEU A 352 -11.12 -20.38 24.29
C LEU A 352 -11.12 -21.91 24.24
N GLY A 353 -11.47 -22.52 23.11
CA GLY A 353 -11.41 -23.97 22.93
C GLY A 353 -9.99 -24.52 23.00
N ALA A 354 -9.03 -23.91 22.31
CA ALA A 354 -7.64 -24.34 22.30
C ALA A 354 -6.90 -24.10 23.63
N LEU A 355 -7.25 -23.02 24.36
CA LEU A 355 -6.72 -22.76 25.68
C LEU A 355 -7.26 -23.76 26.71
N ALA A 356 -8.55 -24.15 26.60
CA ALA A 356 -9.15 -25.15 27.49
C ALA A 356 -8.49 -26.52 27.36
N GLU A 357 -8.29 -27.02 26.14
CA GLU A 357 -7.61 -28.30 25.90
C GLU A 357 -6.17 -28.33 26.45
N ARG A 358 -5.38 -27.28 26.21
CA ARG A 358 -4.01 -27.22 26.72
C ARG A 358 -3.89 -26.98 28.21
N THR A 359 -4.79 -26.22 28.79
CA THR A 359 -4.79 -25.98 30.24
C THR A 359 -5.09 -27.28 31.03
N TYR A 360 -5.94 -28.15 30.46
CA TYR A 360 -6.28 -29.42 31.09
C TYR A 360 -5.25 -30.53 30.80
N ALA A 361 -4.67 -30.59 29.62
CA ALA A 361 -3.68 -31.64 29.29
C ALA A 361 -2.32 -31.47 29.99
N LYS A 362 -1.93 -30.23 30.33
CA LYS A 362 -0.65 -29.96 31.02
C LYS A 362 -0.70 -30.02 32.57
N SER A 363 -1.89 -30.18 33.14
CA SER A 363 -2.03 -30.17 34.61
C SER A 363 -1.37 -31.36 35.35
N GLN A 364 -0.74 -32.29 34.63
CA GLN A 364 -0.14 -33.48 35.26
C GLN A 364 1.40 -33.51 35.32
N GLU A 365 2.15 -32.61 34.62
CA GLU A 365 3.60 -32.85 34.50
C GLU A 365 4.58 -31.69 34.76
N THR A 366 4.20 -30.41 35.01
CA THR A 366 5.19 -29.34 35.30
C THR A 366 4.65 -28.22 36.19
N GLU A 367 5.55 -27.58 36.99
CA GLU A 367 5.27 -26.41 37.88
C GLU A 367 4.63 -25.19 37.18
N ASP A 368 4.59 -25.16 35.84
CA ASP A 368 4.04 -24.08 34.98
C ASP A 368 2.61 -24.37 34.47
N SER A 369 1.93 -25.36 35.02
CA SER A 369 0.59 -25.81 34.64
C SER A 369 -0.53 -24.76 34.76
N ASN A 370 -0.25 -23.60 35.37
CA ASN A 370 -1.23 -22.54 35.64
C ASN A 370 -1.06 -21.28 34.73
N ARG A 371 -0.33 -21.37 33.63
CA ARG A 371 -0.17 -20.24 32.71
C ARG A 371 -1.07 -20.40 31.47
N ILE A 372 -1.84 -19.34 31.17
CA ILE A 372 -2.56 -19.20 29.90
C ILE A 372 -1.67 -18.42 28.90
N SER A 373 -1.52 -18.90 27.69
CA SER A 373 -0.77 -18.25 26.61
C SER A 373 -1.47 -18.45 25.27
N TRP A 374 -1.09 -17.65 24.27
CA TRP A 374 -1.59 -17.78 22.92
C TRP A 374 -1.13 -19.09 22.27
N VAL A 375 -2.04 -19.77 21.54
CA VAL A 375 -1.71 -21.00 20.81
C VAL A 375 -1.07 -20.68 19.45
N PRO A 376 -0.25 -21.59 18.88
CA PRO A 376 0.41 -21.37 17.59
C PRO A 376 -0.55 -20.99 16.45
N GLU A 377 -1.72 -21.60 16.38
CA GLU A 377 -2.73 -21.32 15.37
C GLU A 377 -3.27 -19.87 15.46
N PHE A 378 -3.30 -19.31 16.65
CA PHE A 378 -3.60 -17.89 16.83
C PHE A 378 -2.46 -16.99 16.36
N LEU A 379 -1.22 -17.35 16.67
CA LEU A 379 -0.04 -16.61 16.23
C LEU A 379 0.12 -16.63 14.70
N ASP A 380 -0.24 -17.75 14.06
CA ASP A 380 -0.31 -17.85 12.60
C ASP A 380 -1.32 -16.84 12.01
N ARG A 381 -2.51 -16.73 12.62
CA ARG A 381 -3.50 -15.72 12.22
C ARG A 381 -3.00 -14.30 12.44
N GLN A 382 -2.37 -14.03 13.57
CA GLN A 382 -1.77 -12.71 13.82
C GLN A 382 -0.66 -12.40 12.82
N THR A 383 0.08 -13.41 12.34
CA THR A 383 1.08 -13.25 11.28
C THR A 383 0.43 -12.88 9.94
N ARG A 384 -0.65 -13.57 9.55
CA ARG A 384 -1.44 -13.21 8.36
C ARG A 384 -1.95 -11.76 8.46
N ASP A 385 -2.52 -11.39 9.59
CA ASP A 385 -3.10 -10.06 9.82
C ASP A 385 -2.01 -8.98 9.86
N ALA A 386 -0.80 -9.30 10.32
CA ALA A 386 0.36 -8.42 10.24
C ALA A 386 0.78 -8.15 8.78
N LEU A 387 0.80 -9.18 7.91
CA LEU A 387 1.07 -9.02 6.48
C LEU A 387 0.00 -8.17 5.81
N LEU A 388 -1.29 -8.41 6.08
CA LEU A 388 -2.39 -7.62 5.54
C LEU A 388 -2.34 -6.16 6.00
N ARG A 389 -1.95 -5.92 7.24
CA ARG A 389 -1.73 -4.56 7.79
C ARG A 389 -0.62 -3.84 7.06
N TYR A 390 0.49 -4.52 6.79
CA TYR A 390 1.57 -3.96 5.97
C TYR A 390 1.07 -3.62 4.55
N LEU A 391 0.34 -4.53 3.90
CA LEU A 391 -0.23 -4.30 2.58
C LEU A 391 -1.16 -3.07 2.57
N ALA A 392 -2.01 -2.92 3.58
CA ALA A 392 -2.92 -1.78 3.69
C ALA A 392 -2.17 -0.45 3.77
N VAL A 393 -1.14 -0.38 4.61
CA VAL A 393 -0.37 0.86 4.80
C VAL A 393 0.49 1.17 3.56
N THR A 394 1.12 0.14 2.96
CA THR A 394 2.02 0.35 1.81
C THR A 394 1.29 0.64 0.51
N HIS A 395 -0.02 0.29 0.40
CA HIS A 395 -0.85 0.58 -0.77
C HIS A 395 -1.75 1.81 -0.58
N CYS A 396 -1.50 2.63 0.41
CA CYS A 396 -2.31 3.81 0.63
C CYS A 396 -1.71 5.03 -0.06
N GLY A 397 -2.51 5.65 -0.94
CA GLY A 397 -2.23 6.95 -1.57
C GLY A 397 -2.84 8.12 -0.79
N ARG A 398 -2.69 9.34 -1.32
CA ARG A 398 -3.18 10.58 -0.70
C ARG A 398 -4.40 11.16 -1.42
N GLY A 399 -5.21 10.32 -2.03
CA GLY A 399 -6.45 10.76 -2.64
C GLY A 399 -7.44 11.27 -1.59
N ARG A 400 -8.14 12.38 -1.91
CA ARG A 400 -9.33 12.83 -1.18
C ARG A 400 -10.54 12.46 -2.02
N GLY A 401 -11.42 11.65 -1.51
CA GLY A 401 -12.67 11.26 -2.15
C GLY A 401 -13.41 10.28 -1.27
N ASP A 402 -14.72 10.15 -1.49
CA ASP A 402 -15.52 9.06 -0.91
C ASP A 402 -15.06 7.73 -1.50
N TYR A 403 -13.86 7.31 -1.12
CA TYR A 403 -13.43 5.95 -1.32
C TYR A 403 -14.36 5.11 -0.44
N THR A 404 -15.40 4.57 -1.07
CA THR A 404 -16.26 3.57 -0.45
C THR A 404 -15.40 2.34 -0.21
N ASP A 405 -14.84 2.34 0.97
CA ASP A 405 -13.94 1.32 1.43
C ASP A 405 -14.71 0.03 1.69
N PRO A 406 -14.39 -1.06 1.02
CA PRO A 406 -14.81 -2.34 1.54
C PRO A 406 -14.21 -2.46 2.94
N ARG A 407 -15.04 -2.66 3.95
CA ARG A 407 -14.63 -2.85 5.35
C ARG A 407 -13.65 -4.03 5.54
N GLU A 408 -13.33 -4.74 4.48
CA GLU A 408 -12.50 -5.93 4.44
C GLU A 408 -11.31 -5.74 3.49
N PHE A 409 -10.19 -6.38 3.79
CA PHE A 409 -9.06 -6.45 2.87
C PHE A 409 -9.46 -7.14 1.56
N PRO A 410 -8.94 -6.72 0.39
CA PRO A 410 -9.22 -7.38 -0.89
C PRO A 410 -8.98 -8.88 -0.81
N LEU A 411 -9.88 -9.67 -1.38
CA LEU A 411 -9.81 -11.14 -1.34
C LEU A 411 -8.49 -11.67 -1.92
N PHE A 412 -7.94 -11.03 -2.95
CA PHE A 412 -6.67 -11.45 -3.52
C PHE A 412 -5.48 -11.20 -2.59
N TRP A 413 -5.53 -10.16 -1.71
CA TRP A 413 -4.54 -9.99 -0.65
C TRP A 413 -4.64 -11.09 0.40
N GLN A 414 -5.87 -11.39 0.85
CA GLN A 414 -6.12 -12.43 1.84
C GLN A 414 -5.62 -13.79 1.35
N ARG A 415 -5.95 -14.15 0.09
CA ARG A 415 -5.48 -15.40 -0.54
C ARG A 415 -3.96 -15.46 -0.67
N ALA A 416 -3.31 -14.35 -1.05
CA ALA A 416 -1.86 -14.30 -1.18
C ALA A 416 -1.18 -14.45 0.18
N ALA A 417 -1.67 -13.73 1.21
CA ALA A 417 -1.14 -13.82 2.58
C ALA A 417 -1.31 -15.23 3.15
N GLU A 418 -2.50 -15.83 3.00
CA GLU A 418 -2.79 -17.19 3.46
C GLU A 418 -1.92 -18.23 2.77
N LYS A 419 -1.81 -18.16 1.42
CA LYS A 419 -0.95 -19.07 0.65
C LYS A 419 0.51 -19.00 1.10
N THR A 420 1.04 -17.77 1.28
CA THR A 420 2.43 -17.57 1.68
C THR A 420 2.66 -18.04 3.11
N LEU A 421 1.68 -17.83 4.00
CA LEU A 421 1.72 -18.34 5.37
C LEU A 421 1.76 -19.86 5.41
N GLN A 422 0.91 -20.55 4.65
CA GLN A 422 0.90 -22.01 4.58
C GLN A 422 2.24 -22.59 4.09
N GLN A 423 2.89 -21.92 3.16
CA GLN A 423 4.21 -22.33 2.65
C GLN A 423 5.34 -22.17 3.69
N ARG A 424 5.16 -21.32 4.71
CA ARG A 424 6.14 -21.02 5.76
C ARG A 424 5.70 -21.48 7.15
N LYS A 425 4.67 -22.31 7.21
CA LYS A 425 4.04 -22.72 8.48
C LYS A 425 5.03 -23.46 9.39
N ASP A 426 5.86 -24.34 8.84
CA ASP A 426 6.84 -25.09 9.61
C ASP A 426 7.92 -24.17 10.21
N ASP A 427 8.39 -23.17 9.44
CA ASP A 427 9.36 -22.18 9.90
C ASP A 427 8.77 -21.36 11.07
N LEU A 428 7.51 -20.89 10.93
CA LEU A 428 6.79 -20.17 11.98
C LEU A 428 6.60 -21.02 13.23
N HIS A 429 6.15 -22.27 13.09
CA HIS A 429 5.94 -23.16 14.21
C HIS A 429 7.21 -23.48 14.98
N GLN A 430 8.37 -23.54 14.31
CA GLN A 430 9.66 -23.66 14.99
C GLN A 430 9.95 -22.44 15.88
N LEU A 431 9.67 -21.22 15.37
CA LEU A 431 9.83 -19.99 16.16
C LEU A 431 8.86 -19.94 17.34
N TRP A 432 7.58 -20.31 17.12
CA TRP A 432 6.59 -20.34 18.21
C TRP A 432 6.93 -21.35 19.32
N LYS A 433 7.57 -22.46 18.99
CA LYS A 433 8.06 -23.41 20.02
C LYS A 433 9.14 -22.78 20.91
N LEU A 434 10.01 -21.93 20.36
CA LEU A 434 11.03 -21.24 21.14
C LEU A 434 10.44 -20.24 22.14
N THR A 435 9.32 -19.57 21.78
CA THR A 435 8.64 -18.63 22.71
C THR A 435 7.92 -19.32 23.85
N GLN A 436 7.64 -20.63 23.74
CA GLN A 436 6.95 -21.40 24.78
C GLN A 436 7.91 -21.94 25.87
N SER A 437 9.22 -21.70 25.75
CA SER A 437 10.20 -22.06 26.76
C SER A 437 9.97 -21.28 28.06
N PRO A 438 10.14 -21.90 29.26
CA PRO A 438 9.77 -21.29 30.54
C PRO A 438 10.49 -19.98 30.87
N GLN A 439 11.67 -19.77 30.34
CA GLN A 439 12.44 -18.52 30.44
C GLN A 439 13.27 -18.33 29.19
N PRO A 440 12.77 -17.62 28.15
CA PRO A 440 13.61 -17.27 27.04
C PRO A 440 14.69 -16.30 27.51
N THR A 441 15.95 -16.71 27.39
CA THR A 441 17.09 -15.82 27.64
C THR A 441 17.13 -14.72 26.59
N THR A 442 17.75 -13.58 26.90
CA THR A 442 17.86 -12.44 25.96
C THR A 442 18.39 -12.88 24.59
N GLY A 443 19.38 -13.78 24.53
CA GLY A 443 19.90 -14.31 23.26
C GLY A 443 18.89 -15.13 22.45
N ILE A 444 17.95 -15.83 23.08
CA ILE A 444 16.86 -16.54 22.39
C ILE A 444 15.87 -15.55 21.79
N THR A 445 15.52 -14.48 22.52
CA THR A 445 14.62 -13.43 22.02
C THR A 445 15.20 -12.73 20.81
N ASP A 446 16.48 -12.36 20.84
CA ASP A 446 17.19 -11.73 19.70
C ASP A 446 17.24 -12.65 18.49
N HIS A 447 17.47 -13.95 18.72
CA HIS A 447 17.43 -14.95 17.65
C HIS A 447 16.06 -15.08 17.02
N ILE A 448 14.99 -15.13 17.81
CA ILE A 448 13.60 -15.18 17.33
C ILE A 448 13.29 -13.91 16.53
N GLN A 449 13.67 -12.74 17.03
CA GLN A 449 13.44 -11.46 16.37
C GLN A 449 14.10 -11.41 14.98
N THR A 450 15.38 -11.75 14.89
CA THR A 450 16.12 -11.75 13.63
C THR A 450 15.50 -12.68 12.60
N ASN A 451 15.13 -13.90 13.02
CA ASN A 451 14.51 -14.87 12.12
C ASN A 451 13.11 -14.46 11.70
N LEU A 452 12.30 -13.91 12.62
CA LEU A 452 10.94 -13.49 12.30
C LEU A 452 10.93 -12.26 11.37
N VAL A 453 11.82 -11.28 11.57
CA VAL A 453 12.00 -10.16 10.65
C VAL A 453 12.37 -10.67 9.25
N SER A 454 13.35 -11.59 9.16
CA SER A 454 13.74 -12.19 7.89
C SER A 454 12.61 -12.96 7.21
N LEU A 455 11.81 -13.69 7.98
CA LEU A 455 10.69 -14.47 7.48
C LEU A 455 9.57 -13.55 6.97
N LEU A 456 9.14 -12.54 7.75
CA LEU A 456 8.15 -11.55 7.35
C LEU A 456 8.59 -10.77 6.12
N SER A 457 9.88 -10.40 6.04
CA SER A 457 10.44 -9.72 4.87
C SER A 457 10.31 -10.57 3.61
N ARG A 458 10.67 -11.85 3.68
CA ARG A 458 10.53 -12.79 2.55
C ARG A 458 9.07 -12.97 2.15
N MET A 459 8.18 -13.18 3.12
CA MET A 459 6.75 -13.35 2.86
C MET A 459 6.15 -12.11 2.19
N SER A 460 6.44 -10.92 2.70
CA SER A 460 5.98 -9.65 2.12
C SER A 460 6.53 -9.43 0.70
N GLN A 461 7.80 -9.73 0.46
CA GLN A 461 8.40 -9.64 -0.88
C GLN A 461 7.80 -10.66 -1.86
N GLU A 462 7.51 -11.89 -1.42
CA GLU A 462 6.83 -12.90 -2.22
C GLU A 462 5.42 -12.42 -2.64
N ILE A 463 4.65 -11.86 -1.71
CA ILE A 463 3.31 -11.30 -1.98
C ILE A 463 3.40 -10.11 -2.95
N LEU A 464 4.27 -9.14 -2.68
CA LEU A 464 4.46 -7.98 -3.57
C LEU A 464 4.95 -8.41 -4.96
N GLY A 465 5.83 -9.41 -5.05
CA GLY A 465 6.31 -9.95 -6.33
C GLY A 465 5.24 -10.74 -7.12
N GLN A 466 4.18 -11.22 -6.47
CA GLN A 466 3.00 -11.78 -7.14
C GLN A 466 2.12 -10.66 -7.71
N PHE A 467 1.96 -9.56 -6.97
CA PHE A 467 1.14 -8.42 -7.40
C PHE A 467 1.84 -7.60 -8.48
N TYR A 468 3.14 -7.43 -8.35
CA TYR A 468 3.97 -6.59 -9.23
C TYR A 468 5.14 -7.40 -9.80
N PRO A 469 4.90 -8.30 -10.78
CA PRO A 469 5.96 -9.16 -11.32
C PRO A 469 7.10 -8.38 -11.97
N GLU A 470 6.84 -7.20 -12.49
CA GLU A 470 7.83 -6.30 -13.10
C GLU A 470 8.77 -5.68 -12.05
N ALA A 471 8.32 -5.55 -10.80
CA ALA A 471 9.10 -5.01 -9.69
C ALA A 471 10.08 -6.01 -9.04
N LYS A 472 10.25 -7.22 -9.60
CA LYS A 472 11.14 -8.25 -9.01
C LYS A 472 12.59 -7.80 -8.85
N GLY A 473 13.07 -6.92 -9.72
CA GLY A 473 14.38 -6.30 -9.62
C GLY A 473 14.50 -5.48 -8.32
N TRP A 474 13.51 -4.64 -8.05
CA TRP A 474 13.45 -3.78 -6.88
C TRP A 474 13.30 -4.56 -5.55
N LEU A 475 12.57 -5.69 -5.57
CA LEU A 475 12.37 -6.52 -4.38
C LEU A 475 13.62 -7.33 -4.00
N LYS A 476 14.49 -7.67 -4.96
CA LYS A 476 15.68 -8.51 -4.76
C LYS A 476 16.98 -7.74 -4.57
N GLN A 477 16.99 -6.43 -4.79
CA GLN A 477 18.19 -5.63 -4.56
C GLN A 477 18.61 -5.74 -3.09
N GLN A 478 19.87 -6.06 -2.86
CA GLN A 478 20.46 -5.96 -1.54
C GLN A 478 20.73 -4.48 -1.22
N PRO A 479 20.58 -4.05 0.03
CA PRO A 479 20.99 -2.69 0.40
C PRO A 479 22.46 -2.47 0.01
N PRO A 480 22.82 -1.26 -0.46
CA PRO A 480 24.17 -0.93 -0.87
C PRO A 480 25.18 -1.03 0.27
#